data_cd390e2268ce6b8e410788dc33a2d4a3
#
_entry.id   cd390e2268ce6b8e410788dc33a2d4a3
#
_cell.length_a   1.000
_cell.length_b   1.000
_cell.length_c   1.000
_cell.angle_alpha   90.00
_cell.angle_beta   90.00
_cell.angle_gamma   90.00
#
_symmetry.space_group_name_H-M   'P 1'
#
loop_
_entity.id
_entity.type
_entity.pdbx_description
1 polymer ?
#
loop_
_entity_poly.entity_id
_entity_poly.type
_entity_poly.pdbx_seq_one_letter_code
_entity_poly.pdbx_strand_id
1 'polypeptide(L)'
;MRNITLFLVFVILTSAGCLDSLKEELVSCENRVGECRYEILQDSKYSKLHIEINYVSGNEPSSDALDLLRQRINEVTDKTSVTISQGSFGSTDNSYSLEEILDIEESQRTKFKSDDEFVIHILYLNGEFEDNDKTLGLAYTGSSFAIFQEKIEDAAFLLISAQDIEKSVLVHEYGHLLGLVNNGYTSPHDHEDSEHPNHSNNEDSVMYWAVESQDLYNQLDGEPPNNFDSYDLDDLDLMRQGKL
;
A
#
# COMPACT_ATOMS: atom_id res chain seq x y z
N MET A 1 8.79 13.74 -75.25
CA MET A 1 9.32 13.71 -73.87
C MET A 1 8.15 13.92 -72.94
N ARG A 2 7.70 12.86 -72.26
CA ARG A 2 6.51 12.89 -71.37
C ARG A 2 7.02 12.81 -69.91
N ASN A 3 6.86 13.91 -69.15
CA ASN A 3 7.20 13.98 -67.76
C ASN A 3 6.14 13.17 -66.94
N ILE A 4 6.60 12.14 -66.25
CA ILE A 4 5.82 11.40 -65.28
C ILE A 4 6.12 12.00 -63.90
N THR A 5 5.16 12.74 -63.35
CA THR A 5 5.21 13.26 -62.00
C THR A 5 4.77 12.13 -61.03
N LEU A 6 5.73 11.62 -60.26
CA LEU A 6 5.49 10.58 -59.24
C LEU A 6 4.92 11.27 -58.00
N PHE A 7 3.62 11.04 -57.70
CA PHE A 7 3.02 11.44 -56.43
C PHE A 7 3.39 10.42 -55.36
N LEU A 8 4.24 10.84 -54.43
CA LEU A 8 4.52 10.07 -53.22
C LEU A 8 3.37 10.35 -52.21
N VAL A 9 2.49 9.37 -52.03
CA VAL A 9 1.48 9.41 -50.97
C VAL A 9 2.17 8.99 -49.68
N PHE A 10 2.40 9.93 -48.78
CA PHE A 10 2.83 9.66 -47.41
C PHE A 10 1.59 9.18 -46.62
N VAL A 11 1.52 7.89 -46.38
CA VAL A 11 0.57 7.34 -45.40
C VAL A 11 1.14 7.59 -44.01
N ILE A 12 0.65 8.63 -43.35
CA ILE A 12 0.89 8.84 -41.91
C ILE A 12 -0.01 7.87 -41.17
N LEU A 13 0.54 6.73 -40.79
CA LEU A 13 -0.08 5.84 -39.79
C LEU A 13 0.01 6.57 -38.44
N THR A 14 -1.11 7.14 -38.02
CA THR A 14 -1.28 7.71 -36.67
C THR A 14 -1.28 6.59 -35.64
N SER A 15 -0.12 6.37 -35.01
CA SER A 15 0.02 5.50 -33.83
C SER A 15 -0.45 6.25 -32.57
N ALA A 16 -1.70 6.72 -32.56
CA ALA A 16 -2.26 7.46 -31.41
C ALA A 16 -2.37 6.54 -30.16
N GLY A 17 -2.67 5.26 -30.36
CA GLY A 17 -2.84 4.32 -29.24
C GLY A 17 -1.59 4.01 -28.42
N CYS A 18 -0.37 4.04 -29.03
CA CYS A 18 0.86 3.79 -28.27
C CYS A 18 1.31 5.00 -27.43
N LEU A 19 0.96 6.22 -27.84
CA LEU A 19 1.32 7.43 -27.09
C LEU A 19 0.42 7.66 -25.88
N ASP A 20 -0.84 7.25 -25.96
CA ASP A 20 -1.77 7.33 -24.83
C ASP A 20 -1.47 6.25 -23.79
N SER A 21 -1.12 5.04 -24.20
CA SER A 21 -0.66 3.96 -23.30
C SER A 21 0.63 4.34 -22.55
N LEU A 22 1.61 4.93 -23.24
CA LEU A 22 2.84 5.42 -22.61
C LEU A 22 2.61 6.63 -21.68
N LYS A 23 1.58 7.44 -21.93
CA LYS A 23 1.22 8.53 -21.01
C LYS A 23 0.49 8.02 -19.78
N GLU A 24 -0.37 7.01 -19.90
CA GLU A 24 -1.00 6.37 -18.73
C GLU A 24 0.03 5.67 -17.83
N GLU A 25 1.04 5.00 -18.42
CA GLU A 25 2.10 4.35 -17.68
C GLU A 25 3.03 5.37 -16.95
N LEU A 26 3.27 6.54 -17.55
CA LEU A 26 4.08 7.62 -16.97
C LEU A 26 3.35 8.43 -15.89
N VAL A 27 2.04 8.31 -15.74
CA VAL A 27 1.18 9.09 -14.83
C VAL A 27 0.35 8.15 -13.95
N SER A 28 0.73 6.87 -13.82
CA SER A 28 0.02 5.97 -12.90
C SER A 28 0.26 6.39 -11.46
N CYS A 29 -0.81 6.52 -10.68
CA CYS A 29 -0.74 6.76 -9.25
C CYS A 29 0.03 5.66 -8.50
N GLU A 30 0.17 4.48 -9.13
CA GLU A 30 0.87 3.32 -8.56
C GLU A 30 2.39 3.52 -8.46
N ASN A 31 2.96 4.56 -9.11
CA ASN A 31 4.41 4.81 -9.10
C ASN A 31 4.94 5.33 -7.75
N ARG A 32 4.06 5.82 -6.87
CA ARG A 32 4.46 6.40 -5.58
C ARG A 32 3.45 6.08 -4.49
N VAL A 33 3.97 5.79 -3.32
CA VAL A 33 3.18 5.61 -2.11
C VAL A 33 2.31 6.85 -1.84
N GLY A 34 1.03 6.63 -1.54
CA GLY A 34 0.05 7.68 -1.25
C GLY A 34 -0.57 8.38 -2.45
N GLU A 35 -0.07 8.20 -3.68
CA GLU A 35 -0.65 8.87 -4.86
C GLU A 35 -1.99 8.28 -5.30
N CYS A 36 -2.27 7.00 -4.98
CA CYS A 36 -3.54 6.35 -5.31
C CYS A 36 -4.66 6.60 -4.29
N ARG A 37 -4.49 7.50 -3.34
CA ARG A 37 -5.47 7.74 -2.26
C ARG A 37 -6.90 7.95 -2.74
N TYR A 38 -7.10 8.72 -3.81
CA TYR A 38 -8.44 8.99 -4.32
C TYR A 38 -9.07 7.77 -4.98
N GLU A 39 -8.27 6.98 -5.72
CA GLU A 39 -8.68 5.71 -6.30
C GLU A 39 -9.06 4.68 -5.23
N ILE A 40 -8.40 4.74 -4.07
CA ILE A 40 -8.68 3.85 -2.92
C ILE A 40 -9.88 4.37 -2.12
N LEU A 41 -9.94 5.67 -1.81
CA LEU A 41 -10.95 6.24 -0.91
C LEU A 41 -12.33 6.39 -1.58
N GLN A 42 -12.37 6.89 -2.83
CA GLN A 42 -13.62 7.27 -3.52
C GLN A 42 -14.16 6.14 -4.40
N ASP A 43 -15.47 6.15 -4.63
CA ASP A 43 -16.15 5.22 -5.55
C ASP A 43 -16.34 5.77 -6.98
N SER A 44 -15.93 7.02 -7.22
CA SER A 44 -16.19 7.76 -8.46
C SER A 44 -15.55 7.14 -9.71
N LYS A 45 -14.35 6.53 -9.58
CA LYS A 45 -13.64 5.85 -10.67
C LYS A 45 -13.70 4.33 -10.51
N TYR A 46 -13.46 3.84 -9.31
CA TYR A 46 -13.47 2.43 -8.96
C TYR A 46 -14.44 2.21 -7.80
N SER A 47 -15.59 1.63 -8.07
CA SER A 47 -16.61 1.39 -7.03
C SER A 47 -16.28 0.18 -6.14
N LYS A 48 -15.32 -0.65 -6.54
CA LYS A 48 -14.90 -1.86 -5.84
C LYS A 48 -13.41 -1.79 -5.49
N LEU A 49 -13.05 -2.46 -4.39
CA LEU A 49 -11.67 -2.66 -3.98
C LEU A 49 -11.40 -4.15 -3.82
N HIS A 50 -10.36 -4.64 -4.47
CA HIS A 50 -9.84 -5.99 -4.28
C HIS A 50 -8.49 -5.95 -3.59
N ILE A 51 -8.31 -6.77 -2.57
CA ILE A 51 -7.02 -7.00 -1.91
C ILE A 51 -6.51 -8.37 -2.35
N GLU A 52 -5.44 -8.38 -3.12
CA GLU A 52 -4.73 -9.61 -3.45
C GLU A 52 -3.55 -9.78 -2.50
N ILE A 53 -3.50 -10.91 -1.81
CA ILE A 53 -2.44 -11.22 -0.85
C ILE A 53 -1.67 -12.43 -1.35
N ASN A 54 -0.36 -12.30 -1.52
CA ASN A 54 0.52 -13.42 -1.78
C ASN A 54 1.50 -13.57 -0.59
N TYR A 55 1.64 -14.79 -0.10
CA TYR A 55 2.46 -15.05 1.08
C TYR A 55 3.42 -16.22 0.89
N VAL A 56 4.61 -16.11 1.48
CA VAL A 56 5.53 -17.25 1.57
C VAL A 56 4.89 -18.32 2.44
N SER A 57 4.88 -19.58 1.94
CA SER A 57 4.24 -20.71 2.64
C SER A 57 4.73 -20.84 4.08
N GLY A 58 3.81 -20.76 5.04
CA GLY A 58 4.09 -20.75 6.48
C GLY A 58 4.07 -19.36 7.10
N ASN A 59 3.90 -18.30 6.30
CA ASN A 59 3.81 -16.91 6.73
C ASN A 59 2.45 -16.31 6.33
N GLU A 60 1.37 -17.09 6.44
CA GLU A 60 0.03 -16.67 6.11
C GLU A 60 -0.51 -15.59 7.06
N PRO A 61 -1.23 -14.58 6.53
CA PRO A 61 -1.87 -13.58 7.37
C PRO A 61 -2.91 -14.19 8.32
N SER A 62 -3.01 -13.66 9.53
CA SER A 62 -4.05 -14.08 10.47
C SER A 62 -5.43 -13.58 10.01
N SER A 63 -6.49 -14.38 10.28
CA SER A 63 -7.87 -13.98 9.96
C SER A 63 -8.28 -12.69 10.66
N ASP A 64 -7.83 -12.48 11.89
CA ASP A 64 -8.18 -11.32 12.72
C ASP A 64 -7.54 -10.04 12.17
N ALA A 65 -6.30 -10.11 11.63
CA ALA A 65 -5.67 -8.98 10.97
C ALA A 65 -6.40 -8.59 9.67
N LEU A 66 -6.81 -9.58 8.88
CA LEU A 66 -7.59 -9.34 7.66
C LEU A 66 -8.99 -8.79 7.95
N ASP A 67 -9.64 -9.24 9.00
CA ASP A 67 -10.95 -8.73 9.41
C ASP A 67 -10.84 -7.29 9.90
N LEU A 68 -9.78 -6.95 10.66
CA LEU A 68 -9.50 -5.58 11.06
C LEU A 68 -9.21 -4.69 9.84
N LEU A 69 -8.34 -5.11 8.93
CA LEU A 69 -8.06 -4.35 7.70
C LEU A 69 -9.35 -4.07 6.93
N ARG A 70 -10.19 -5.09 6.72
CA ARG A 70 -11.49 -4.92 6.06
C ARG A 70 -12.39 -3.92 6.81
N GLN A 71 -12.40 -3.96 8.12
CA GLN A 71 -13.14 -3.00 8.94
C GLN A 71 -12.64 -1.58 8.71
N ARG A 72 -11.31 -1.33 8.77
CA ARG A 72 -10.71 -0.01 8.54
C ARG A 72 -10.98 0.50 7.13
N ILE A 73 -10.87 -0.35 6.11
CA ILE A 73 -11.22 0.00 4.73
C ILE A 73 -12.68 0.49 4.65
N ASN A 74 -13.61 -0.26 5.23
CA ASN A 74 -15.04 0.10 5.19
C ASN A 74 -15.36 1.38 5.99
N GLU A 75 -14.57 1.72 7.00
CA GLU A 75 -14.72 2.96 7.78
C GLU A 75 -14.35 4.21 6.98
N VAL A 76 -13.31 4.11 6.14
CA VAL A 76 -12.70 5.30 5.53
C VAL A 76 -12.97 5.44 4.03
N THR A 77 -13.55 4.43 3.38
CA THR A 77 -13.78 4.44 1.91
C THR A 77 -15.26 4.47 1.56
N ASP A 78 -15.57 4.99 0.36
CA ASP A 78 -16.91 4.93 -0.25
C ASP A 78 -17.13 3.66 -1.09
N LYS A 79 -16.25 2.65 -0.98
CA LYS A 79 -16.32 1.43 -1.78
C LYS A 79 -17.59 0.62 -1.52
N THR A 80 -18.25 0.20 -2.58
CA THR A 80 -19.48 -0.62 -2.50
C THR A 80 -19.20 -2.08 -2.19
N SER A 81 -17.95 -2.54 -2.43
CA SER A 81 -17.51 -3.91 -2.18
C SER A 81 -16.01 -3.95 -1.92
N VAL A 82 -15.61 -4.70 -0.88
CA VAL A 82 -14.22 -5.01 -0.54
C VAL A 82 -14.06 -6.53 -0.52
N THR A 83 -13.22 -7.05 -1.41
CA THR A 83 -12.94 -8.49 -1.53
C THR A 83 -11.48 -8.78 -1.27
N ILE A 84 -11.18 -9.98 -0.73
CA ILE A 84 -9.81 -10.43 -0.45
C ILE A 84 -9.61 -11.79 -1.10
N SER A 85 -8.49 -11.95 -1.79
CA SER A 85 -8.00 -13.25 -2.26
C SER A 85 -6.60 -13.53 -1.72
N GLN A 86 -6.26 -14.80 -1.56
CA GLN A 86 -4.97 -15.21 -1.01
C GLN A 86 -4.35 -16.29 -1.88
N GLY A 87 -3.02 -16.25 -2.02
CA GLY A 87 -2.22 -17.26 -2.70
C GLY A 87 -0.88 -17.46 -2.00
N SER A 88 -0.39 -18.69 -1.94
CA SER A 88 0.93 -18.98 -1.37
C SER A 88 1.96 -19.28 -2.43
N PHE A 89 3.21 -18.92 -2.14
CA PHE A 89 4.37 -19.28 -2.95
C PHE A 89 5.53 -19.77 -2.08
N GLY A 90 6.56 -20.33 -2.69
CA GLY A 90 7.76 -20.79 -1.98
C GLY A 90 8.86 -19.75 -2.07
N SER A 91 9.54 -19.45 -0.96
CA SER A 91 10.82 -18.77 -0.92
C SER A 91 11.73 -19.43 0.10
N THR A 92 13.04 -19.38 -0.14
CA THR A 92 14.10 -19.79 0.80
C THR A 92 14.97 -18.60 1.22
N ASP A 93 14.63 -17.40 0.75
CA ASP A 93 15.37 -16.20 1.06
C ASP A 93 15.02 -15.74 2.47
N ASN A 94 15.99 -15.15 3.17
CA ASN A 94 15.85 -14.66 4.55
C ASN A 94 16.05 -13.14 4.65
N SER A 95 16.33 -12.49 3.53
CA SER A 95 16.48 -11.04 3.42
C SER A 95 16.10 -10.62 2.02
N TYR A 96 15.46 -9.48 1.88
CA TYR A 96 14.90 -8.98 0.63
C TYR A 96 15.29 -7.53 0.40
N SER A 97 15.92 -7.23 -0.72
CA SER A 97 16.05 -5.88 -1.24
C SER A 97 14.72 -5.38 -1.84
N LEU A 98 14.59 -4.08 -2.03
CA LEU A 98 13.40 -3.53 -2.71
C LEU A 98 13.24 -4.07 -4.14
N GLU A 99 14.35 -4.30 -4.86
CA GLU A 99 14.32 -4.86 -6.22
C GLU A 99 13.74 -6.28 -6.22
N GLU A 100 14.15 -7.12 -5.27
CA GLU A 100 13.63 -8.49 -5.12
C GLU A 100 12.14 -8.51 -4.71
N ILE A 101 11.71 -7.57 -3.86
CA ILE A 101 10.28 -7.41 -3.52
C ILE A 101 9.44 -7.07 -4.76
N LEU A 102 9.94 -6.17 -5.62
CA LEU A 102 9.27 -5.80 -6.86
C LEU A 102 9.23 -6.99 -7.86
N ASP A 103 10.32 -7.75 -7.97
CA ASP A 103 10.39 -8.97 -8.82
C ASP A 103 9.41 -10.04 -8.32
N ILE A 104 9.29 -10.22 -7.00
CA ILE A 104 8.30 -11.12 -6.39
C ILE A 104 6.89 -10.64 -6.72
N GLU A 105 6.58 -9.35 -6.55
CA GLU A 105 5.28 -8.80 -6.93
C GLU A 105 4.98 -9.08 -8.40
N GLU A 106 5.89 -8.77 -9.31
CA GLU A 106 5.70 -9.02 -10.74
C GLU A 106 5.40 -10.49 -11.04
N SER A 107 6.05 -11.41 -10.33
CA SER A 107 5.88 -12.86 -10.53
C SER A 107 4.61 -13.43 -9.89
N GLN A 108 4.14 -12.87 -8.77
CA GLN A 108 3.05 -13.43 -7.97
C GLN A 108 1.72 -12.71 -8.19
N ARG A 109 1.74 -11.41 -8.48
CA ARG A 109 0.53 -10.60 -8.67
C ARG A 109 -0.25 -11.08 -9.90
N THR A 110 -1.51 -11.41 -9.70
CA THR A 110 -2.42 -11.88 -10.77
C THR A 110 -3.59 -10.95 -11.00
N LYS A 111 -3.85 -10.02 -10.07
CA LYS A 111 -4.94 -9.06 -10.14
C LYS A 111 -4.44 -7.65 -10.40
N PHE A 112 -5.08 -7.01 -11.34
CA PHE A 112 -4.78 -5.64 -11.74
C PHE A 112 -6.09 -4.83 -11.82
N LYS A 113 -5.98 -3.50 -11.70
CA LYS A 113 -7.13 -2.62 -11.83
C LYS A 113 -7.91 -2.88 -13.12
N SER A 114 -9.21 -2.81 -13.03
CA SER A 114 -10.15 -2.97 -14.15
C SER A 114 -11.07 -1.75 -14.27
N ASP A 115 -12.16 -1.84 -15.05
CA ASP A 115 -13.04 -0.70 -15.28
C ASP A 115 -13.69 -0.15 -14.00
N ASP A 116 -14.03 -1.00 -13.02
CA ASP A 116 -14.74 -0.62 -11.80
C ASP A 116 -14.08 -1.11 -10.48
N GLU A 117 -12.95 -1.78 -10.57
CA GLU A 117 -12.25 -2.36 -9.43
C GLU A 117 -10.80 -1.87 -9.36
N PHE A 118 -10.42 -1.27 -8.22
CA PHE A 118 -9.03 -1.00 -7.88
C PHE A 118 -8.45 -2.19 -7.11
N VAL A 119 -7.15 -2.45 -7.29
CA VAL A 119 -6.49 -3.60 -6.65
C VAL A 119 -5.32 -3.12 -5.81
N ILE A 120 -5.31 -3.50 -4.53
CA ILE A 120 -4.15 -3.41 -3.65
C ILE A 120 -3.50 -4.78 -3.59
N HIS A 121 -2.17 -4.81 -3.68
CA HIS A 121 -1.39 -6.03 -3.55
C HIS A 121 -0.58 -6.02 -2.25
N ILE A 122 -0.61 -7.14 -1.52
CA ILE A 122 0.09 -7.30 -0.24
C ILE A 122 0.96 -8.54 -0.32
N LEU A 123 2.25 -8.39 -0.01
CA LEU A 123 3.19 -9.49 0.15
C LEU A 123 3.41 -9.78 1.64
N TYR A 124 3.26 -11.03 2.05
CA TYR A 124 3.74 -11.53 3.33
C TYR A 124 5.00 -12.35 3.11
N LEU A 125 6.10 -11.85 3.63
CA LEU A 125 7.43 -12.40 3.43
C LEU A 125 7.95 -13.03 4.74
N ASN A 126 8.77 -14.06 4.60
CA ASN A 126 9.66 -14.53 5.65
C ASN A 126 10.92 -13.64 5.71
N GLY A 127 11.73 -13.74 6.76
CA GLY A 127 12.98 -12.98 6.85
C GLY A 127 12.79 -11.47 7.07
N GLU A 128 13.69 -10.66 6.49
CA GLU A 128 13.83 -9.24 6.82
C GLU A 128 14.04 -8.36 5.58
N PHE A 129 13.85 -7.04 5.75
CA PHE A 129 14.21 -6.06 4.73
C PHE A 129 15.71 -5.76 4.80
N GLU A 130 16.42 -5.84 3.66
CA GLU A 130 17.89 -5.74 3.58
C GLU A 130 18.41 -4.41 4.10
N ASP A 131 17.73 -3.29 3.78
CA ASP A 131 18.17 -1.94 4.17
C ASP A 131 17.93 -1.64 5.66
N ASN A 132 16.98 -2.35 6.30
CA ASN A 132 16.67 -2.18 7.72
C ASN A 132 16.05 -3.47 8.30
N ASP A 133 16.86 -4.22 9.03
CA ASP A 133 16.50 -5.52 9.64
C ASP A 133 15.43 -5.45 10.75
N LYS A 134 15.02 -4.24 11.14
CA LYS A 134 13.96 -3.99 12.14
C LYS A 134 12.60 -3.67 11.52
N THR A 135 12.53 -3.52 10.21
CA THR A 135 11.30 -3.20 9.49
C THR A 135 10.28 -4.34 9.59
N LEU A 136 9.06 -4.03 10.00
CA LEU A 136 7.94 -4.98 10.11
C LEU A 136 7.01 -4.91 8.91
N GLY A 137 6.87 -3.72 8.30
CA GLY A 137 6.09 -3.45 7.10
C GLY A 137 6.79 -2.43 6.21
N LEU A 138 6.43 -2.39 4.93
CA LEU A 138 6.99 -1.46 3.95
C LEU A 138 5.99 -1.22 2.83
N ALA A 139 5.41 -0.02 2.76
CA ALA A 139 4.73 0.44 1.55
C ALA A 139 5.76 0.88 0.52
N TYR A 140 5.69 0.35 -0.72
CA TYR A 140 6.73 0.58 -1.73
C TYR A 140 6.19 1.09 -3.07
N THR A 141 4.88 0.95 -3.32
CA THR A 141 4.19 1.59 -4.47
C THR A 141 2.89 2.25 -4.01
N GLY A 142 2.18 2.92 -4.92
CA GLY A 142 0.86 3.51 -4.60
C GLY A 142 -0.25 2.49 -4.38
N SER A 143 0.00 1.21 -4.66
CA SER A 143 -0.99 0.13 -4.51
C SER A 143 -0.43 -1.14 -3.87
N SER A 144 0.81 -1.12 -3.36
CA SER A 144 1.44 -2.34 -2.84
C SER A 144 2.27 -2.09 -1.59
N PHE A 145 2.25 -3.05 -0.67
CA PHE A 145 3.12 -3.08 0.49
C PHE A 145 3.49 -4.51 0.90
N ALA A 146 4.57 -4.66 1.65
CA ALA A 146 5.06 -5.92 2.19
C ALA A 146 4.95 -5.95 3.72
N ILE A 147 4.72 -7.14 4.27
CA ILE A 147 4.74 -7.47 5.71
C ILE A 147 5.82 -8.53 5.91
N PHE A 148 6.70 -8.31 6.89
CA PHE A 148 7.76 -9.25 7.27
C PHE A 148 7.30 -10.10 8.45
N GLN A 149 6.59 -11.19 8.16
CA GLN A 149 5.87 -11.99 9.17
C GLN A 149 6.79 -12.59 10.23
N GLU A 150 7.97 -13.09 9.87
CA GLU A 150 8.93 -13.62 10.84
C GLU A 150 9.44 -12.53 11.78
N LYS A 151 9.62 -11.28 11.29
CA LYS A 151 10.02 -10.14 12.12
C LYS A 151 8.92 -9.74 13.10
N ILE A 152 7.65 -9.86 12.69
CA ILE A 152 6.49 -9.66 13.58
C ILE A 152 6.47 -10.72 14.69
N GLU A 153 6.73 -11.98 14.35
CA GLU A 153 6.81 -13.07 15.31
C GLU A 153 7.96 -12.88 16.30
N ASP A 154 9.11 -12.43 15.82
CA ASP A 154 10.30 -12.11 16.64
C ASP A 154 10.06 -10.90 17.56
N ALA A 155 9.24 -9.94 17.14
CA ALA A 155 8.88 -8.76 17.93
C ALA A 155 7.89 -9.07 19.06
N ALA A 156 7.20 -10.20 19.02
CA ALA A 156 6.21 -10.59 20.04
C ALA A 156 6.89 -10.78 21.42
N PHE A 157 6.29 -10.20 22.45
CA PHE A 157 6.81 -10.24 23.82
C PHE A 157 5.68 -10.48 24.82
N LEU A 158 6.02 -10.88 26.05
CA LEU A 158 5.17 -11.37 27.14
C LEU A 158 3.71 -10.84 27.23
N LEU A 159 3.44 -9.61 26.79
CA LEU A 159 2.11 -8.98 26.88
C LEU A 159 1.59 -8.52 25.51
N ILE A 160 2.40 -8.61 24.45
CA ILE A 160 2.04 -8.18 23.09
C ILE A 160 2.18 -9.40 22.19
N SER A 161 1.06 -9.84 21.60
CA SER A 161 1.06 -10.99 20.71
C SER A 161 1.52 -10.60 19.30
N ALA A 162 2.11 -11.55 18.56
CA ALA A 162 2.41 -11.35 17.13
C ALA A 162 1.16 -10.92 16.33
N GLN A 163 -0.02 -11.44 16.70
CA GLN A 163 -1.28 -11.08 16.06
C GLN A 163 -1.66 -9.61 16.29
N ASP A 164 -1.41 -9.03 17.48
CA ASP A 164 -1.71 -7.61 17.73
C ASP A 164 -0.72 -6.71 17.00
N ILE A 165 0.55 -7.13 16.89
CA ILE A 165 1.56 -6.47 16.09
C ILE A 165 1.16 -6.50 14.61
N GLU A 166 0.81 -7.67 14.06
CA GLU A 166 0.37 -7.84 12.69
C GLU A 166 -0.81 -6.92 12.33
N LYS A 167 -1.83 -6.87 13.20
CA LYS A 167 -2.98 -5.99 13.03
C LYS A 167 -2.58 -4.53 12.90
N SER A 168 -1.67 -4.08 13.75
CA SER A 168 -1.18 -2.71 13.77
C SER A 168 -0.38 -2.40 12.51
N VAL A 169 0.61 -3.21 12.18
CA VAL A 169 1.47 -3.02 11.01
C VAL A 169 0.66 -3.06 9.71
N LEU A 170 -0.28 -4.01 9.58
CA LEU A 170 -1.12 -4.14 8.38
C LEU A 170 -1.98 -2.89 8.12
N VAL A 171 -2.56 -2.30 9.17
CA VAL A 171 -3.35 -1.06 9.06
C VAL A 171 -2.44 0.15 8.84
N HIS A 172 -1.25 0.18 9.43
CA HIS A 172 -0.24 1.21 9.24
C HIS A 172 0.19 1.32 7.77
N GLU A 173 0.61 0.21 7.17
CA GLU A 173 1.00 0.19 5.75
C GLU A 173 -0.15 0.56 4.81
N TYR A 174 -1.37 0.15 5.15
CA TYR A 174 -2.55 0.61 4.44
C TYR A 174 -2.73 2.14 4.55
N GLY A 175 -2.45 2.74 5.71
CA GLY A 175 -2.46 4.19 5.92
C GLY A 175 -1.48 4.93 5.00
N HIS A 176 -0.28 4.38 4.77
CA HIS A 176 0.68 4.91 3.80
C HIS A 176 0.13 4.91 2.37
N LEU A 177 -0.61 3.87 1.95
CA LEU A 177 -1.27 3.86 0.64
C LEU A 177 -2.33 4.95 0.52
N LEU A 178 -2.96 5.34 1.63
CA LEU A 178 -3.92 6.45 1.70
C LEU A 178 -3.23 7.83 1.71
N GLY A 179 -1.89 7.87 1.78
CA GLY A 179 -1.12 9.10 1.80
C GLY A 179 -0.98 9.75 3.18
N LEU A 180 -1.39 9.08 4.26
CA LEU A 180 -1.15 9.52 5.62
C LEU A 180 0.34 9.42 5.96
N VAL A 181 0.96 10.33 6.68
CA VAL A 181 0.57 11.66 7.16
C VAL A 181 1.33 12.67 6.28
N ASN A 182 0.64 13.66 5.70
CA ASN A 182 1.24 14.66 4.80
C ASN A 182 1.96 14.11 3.55
N ASN A 183 1.74 12.87 3.17
CA ASN A 183 2.39 12.28 2.00
C ASN A 183 1.67 12.71 0.71
N GLY A 184 2.17 13.80 0.10
CA GLY A 184 1.63 14.37 -1.12
C GLY A 184 0.43 15.31 -0.94
N TYR A 185 0.16 15.76 0.26
CA TYR A 185 -0.81 16.82 0.60
C TYR A 185 -0.29 17.61 1.82
N THR A 186 -1.05 18.60 2.26
CA THR A 186 -0.78 19.32 3.52
C THR A 186 -2.01 19.24 4.40
N SER A 187 -1.88 18.58 5.52
CA SER A 187 -2.95 18.51 6.53
C SER A 187 -3.26 19.89 7.13
N PRO A 188 -4.54 20.18 7.44
CA PRO A 188 -4.90 21.32 8.26
C PRO A 188 -4.49 21.15 9.74
N HIS A 189 -4.08 19.95 10.15
CA HIS A 189 -3.65 19.59 11.49
C HIS A 189 -2.12 19.48 11.57
N ASP A 190 -1.54 19.93 12.70
CA ASP A 190 -0.13 19.78 13.00
C ASP A 190 0.08 18.47 13.77
N HIS A 191 0.06 17.35 13.03
CA HIS A 191 0.16 16.00 13.59
C HIS A 191 1.28 15.14 13.00
N GLU A 192 2.09 15.70 12.10
CA GLU A 192 3.27 15.00 11.57
C GLU A 192 4.42 15.02 12.58
N ASP A 193 5.10 13.88 12.74
CA ASP A 193 6.34 13.80 13.49
C ASP A 193 7.49 14.44 12.71
N SER A 194 8.15 15.43 13.31
CA SER A 194 9.22 16.19 12.64
C SER A 194 10.51 15.39 12.43
N GLU A 195 10.71 14.30 13.17
CA GLU A 195 11.87 13.41 13.04
C GLU A 195 11.57 12.21 12.14
N HIS A 196 10.29 11.87 11.99
CA HIS A 196 9.81 10.73 11.19
C HIS A 196 8.72 11.20 10.19
N PRO A 197 9.11 11.79 9.04
CA PRO A 197 8.16 12.29 8.04
C PRO A 197 7.18 11.20 7.59
N ASN A 198 5.95 11.63 7.26
CA ASN A 198 4.81 10.78 6.89
C ASN A 198 4.28 9.89 8.04
N HIS A 199 4.63 10.21 9.28
CA HIS A 199 4.12 9.52 10.46
C HIS A 199 3.51 10.49 11.45
N SER A 200 2.58 9.99 12.27
CA SER A 200 1.91 10.77 13.32
C SER A 200 2.84 11.01 14.52
N ASN A 201 2.76 12.22 15.10
CA ASN A 201 3.40 12.53 16.39
C ASN A 201 2.59 12.02 17.60
N ASN A 202 1.45 11.36 17.37
CA ASN A 202 0.56 10.80 18.39
C ASN A 202 0.78 9.29 18.53
N GLU A 203 1.25 8.85 19.70
CA GLU A 203 1.51 7.45 20.00
C GLU A 203 0.24 6.55 20.04
N ASP A 204 -0.94 7.15 20.12
CA ASP A 204 -2.22 6.44 20.06
C ASP A 204 -2.72 6.22 18.61
N SER A 205 -2.09 6.86 17.62
CA SER A 205 -2.40 6.64 16.20
C SER A 205 -1.69 5.40 15.66
N VAL A 206 -2.38 4.61 14.83
CA VAL A 206 -1.74 3.56 14.05
C VAL A 206 -0.65 4.11 13.11
N MET A 207 -0.71 5.40 12.74
CA MET A 207 0.31 6.07 11.93
C MET A 207 1.53 6.56 12.73
N TYR A 208 1.64 6.19 14.01
CA TYR A 208 2.85 6.47 14.80
C TYR A 208 4.06 5.72 14.22
N TRP A 209 5.18 6.44 14.03
CA TRP A 209 6.37 5.95 13.30
C TRP A 209 6.88 4.58 13.75
N ALA A 210 6.73 4.31 15.02
CA ALA A 210 7.33 3.13 15.60
C ALA A 210 6.51 1.85 15.36
N VAL A 211 5.30 1.94 14.80
CA VAL A 211 4.46 0.78 14.47
C VAL A 211 5.12 -0.13 13.43
N GLU A 212 5.88 0.43 12.51
CA GLU A 212 6.60 -0.32 11.47
C GLU A 212 7.98 -0.87 11.92
N SER A 213 8.36 -0.71 13.21
CA SER A 213 9.69 -1.07 13.73
C SER A 213 9.64 -1.99 14.95
N GLN A 214 10.49 -3.00 14.98
CA GLN A 214 10.68 -3.85 16.16
C GLN A 214 11.05 -3.07 17.43
N ASP A 215 11.64 -1.87 17.32
CA ASP A 215 12.05 -1.06 18.47
C ASP A 215 10.87 -0.57 19.30
N LEU A 216 9.70 -0.35 18.68
CA LEU A 216 8.48 0.08 19.34
C LEU A 216 8.07 -0.86 20.47
N TYR A 217 8.07 -2.15 20.19
CA TYR A 217 7.48 -3.15 21.10
C TYR A 217 8.28 -3.34 22.37
N ASN A 218 9.53 -2.83 22.40
CA ASN A 218 10.31 -2.70 23.62
C ASN A 218 9.96 -1.46 24.46
N GLN A 219 9.14 -0.55 23.93
CA GLN A 219 8.82 0.76 24.53
C GLN A 219 7.34 0.93 24.86
N LEU A 220 6.46 0.09 24.30
CA LEU A 220 5.02 0.16 24.56
C LEU A 220 4.66 -0.44 25.92
N ASP A 221 3.87 0.30 26.70
CA ASP A 221 3.15 -0.17 27.86
C ASP A 221 1.72 -0.62 27.48
N GLY A 222 1.57 -1.66 26.64
CA GLY A 222 0.26 -2.18 26.26
C GLY A 222 0.14 -2.67 24.83
N GLU A 223 -1.10 -2.81 24.35
CA GLU A 223 -1.38 -3.22 22.97
C GLU A 223 -0.98 -2.11 21.98
N PRO A 224 -0.39 -2.45 20.82
CA PRO A 224 -0.05 -1.46 19.81
C PRO A 224 -1.31 -0.78 19.24
N PRO A 225 -1.23 0.51 18.84
CA PRO A 225 -2.35 1.21 18.24
C PRO A 225 -2.74 0.53 16.92
N ASN A 226 -4.03 0.35 16.69
CA ASN A 226 -4.56 -0.25 15.46
C ASN A 226 -5.73 0.54 14.86
N ASN A 227 -5.87 1.81 15.26
CA ASN A 227 -6.88 2.75 14.77
C ASN A 227 -6.21 3.99 14.21
N PHE A 228 -6.77 4.55 13.18
CA PHE A 228 -6.52 5.93 12.78
C PHE A 228 -7.01 6.86 13.88
N ASP A 229 -6.22 7.87 14.23
CA ASP A 229 -6.66 8.86 15.21
C ASP A 229 -7.65 9.88 14.61
N SER A 230 -8.07 10.85 15.40
CA SER A 230 -9.05 11.83 14.95
C SER A 230 -8.54 12.75 13.85
N TYR A 231 -7.24 13.05 13.80
CA TYR A 231 -6.65 13.89 12.74
C TYR A 231 -6.45 13.10 11.46
N ASP A 232 -6.02 11.85 11.56
CA ASP A 232 -5.96 10.92 10.43
C ASP A 232 -7.34 10.77 9.77
N LEU A 233 -8.38 10.53 10.58
CA LEU A 233 -9.75 10.37 10.09
C LEU A 233 -10.32 11.64 9.46
N ASP A 234 -9.98 12.83 9.99
CA ASP A 234 -10.41 14.11 9.43
C ASP A 234 -9.73 14.38 8.07
N ASP A 235 -8.42 14.08 7.96
CA ASP A 235 -7.68 14.16 6.71
C ASP A 235 -8.25 13.21 5.66
N LEU A 236 -8.52 11.95 6.01
CA LEU A 236 -9.14 10.97 5.12
C LEU A 236 -10.54 11.40 4.65
N ASP A 237 -11.34 11.99 5.53
CA ASP A 237 -12.67 12.53 5.17
C ASP A 237 -12.54 13.72 4.22
N LEU A 238 -11.60 14.63 4.44
CA LEU A 238 -11.32 15.74 3.53
C LEU A 238 -10.82 15.27 2.16
N MET A 239 -9.93 14.27 2.10
CA MET A 239 -9.47 13.65 0.85
C MET A 239 -10.63 12.98 0.11
N ARG A 240 -11.47 12.21 0.83
CA ARG A 240 -12.65 11.57 0.26
C ARG A 240 -13.62 12.57 -0.38
N GLN A 241 -13.73 13.75 0.23
CA GLN A 241 -14.53 14.86 -0.31
C GLN A 241 -13.82 15.67 -1.41
N GLY A 242 -12.56 15.35 -1.76
CA GLY A 242 -11.76 16.09 -2.74
C GLY A 242 -11.37 17.51 -2.27
N LYS A 243 -11.19 17.70 -0.95
CA LYS A 243 -10.81 18.98 -0.33
C LYS A 243 -9.34 19.05 0.03
N LEU A 244 -8.65 17.93 0.08
CA LEU A 244 -7.20 17.79 0.21
C LEU A 244 -6.65 17.06 -0.99
#